data_7cfb2d8a53a9339ae3632b4b7999c957
#
_entry.id   7cfb2d8a53a9339ae3632b4b7999c957
#
_cell.length_a   1.000
_cell.length_b   1.000
_cell.length_c   1.000
_cell.angle_alpha   90.00
_cell.angle_beta   90.00
_cell.angle_gamma   90.00
#
_symmetry.space_group_name_H-M   'P 1'
#
loop_
_entity.id
_entity.type
_entity.pdbx_description
1 polymer ?
#
loop_
_entity_poly.entity_id
_entity_poly.type
_entity_poly.pdbx_seq_one_letter_code
_entity_poly.pdbx_strand_id
1 'polypeptide(L)'
;MFLADGWKDYRILDCSDGEKLEIWGDKILVRPDPQIVWRSDKSREEWKKADAVYHRSKTGGGSWECFSKLPESWTVNYKDLRFGIKPMGFKHTGLFPEQAVNWDWFSRLIKAETQSGREINVLNLFAYTGGATVAAAKAGARVCHVDAAKGMVAWAKENAALS
;
A
#
# COMPACT_ATOMS: atom_id res chain seq x y z
N MET A 1 -13.92 11.15 12.41
CA MET A 1 -13.05 10.00 12.12
C MET A 1 -12.60 10.12 10.68
N PHE A 2 -11.31 9.91 10.39
CA PHE A 2 -10.80 9.87 9.02
C PHE A 2 -10.67 8.39 8.61
N LEU A 3 -11.26 8.03 7.46
CA LEU A 3 -11.28 6.65 6.95
C LEU A 3 -10.59 6.60 5.58
N ALA A 4 -9.82 5.54 5.34
CA ALA A 4 -9.20 5.27 4.04
C ALA A 4 -10.19 4.49 3.14
N ASP A 5 -11.38 5.04 2.92
CA ASP A 5 -12.50 4.42 2.21
C ASP A 5 -12.56 4.77 0.71
N GLY A 6 -11.65 5.64 0.25
CA GLY A 6 -11.56 6.05 -1.16
C GLY A 6 -10.92 5.02 -2.10
N TRP A 7 -10.50 3.85 -1.60
CA TRP A 7 -9.92 2.81 -2.42
C TRP A 7 -10.97 2.11 -3.29
N LYS A 8 -10.64 1.91 -4.58
CA LYS A 8 -11.41 1.05 -5.49
C LYS A 8 -10.76 -0.33 -5.65
N ASP A 9 -9.43 -0.35 -5.66
CA ASP A 9 -8.62 -1.53 -5.95
C ASP A 9 -8.05 -2.19 -4.69
N TYR A 10 -8.38 -1.69 -3.50
CA TYR A 10 -7.99 -2.29 -2.24
C TYR A 10 -9.16 -2.36 -1.27
N ARG A 11 -9.31 -3.49 -0.62
CA ARG A 11 -10.29 -3.69 0.46
C ARG A 11 -9.89 -4.85 1.37
N ILE A 12 -10.11 -4.70 2.66
CA ILE A 12 -10.09 -5.81 3.60
C ILE A 12 -11.44 -6.53 3.49
N LEU A 13 -11.41 -7.82 3.20
CA LEU A 13 -12.59 -8.68 3.09
C LEU A 13 -12.99 -9.26 4.45
N ASP A 14 -12.00 -9.73 5.21
CA ASP A 14 -12.18 -10.30 6.54
C ASP A 14 -10.87 -10.24 7.34
N CYS A 15 -10.99 -10.38 8.65
CA CYS A 15 -9.86 -10.42 9.58
C CYS A 15 -10.10 -11.49 10.62
N SER A 16 -9.14 -12.38 10.83
CA SER A 16 -9.27 -13.45 11.83
C SER A 16 -7.92 -14.01 12.24
N ASP A 17 -7.76 -14.24 13.54
CA ASP A 17 -6.71 -15.09 14.10
C ASP A 17 -5.30 -14.69 13.62
N GLY A 18 -4.98 -13.40 13.74
CA GLY A 18 -3.68 -12.85 13.36
C GLY A 18 -3.47 -12.66 11.86
N GLU A 19 -4.51 -12.78 11.04
CA GLU A 19 -4.45 -12.65 9.59
C GLU A 19 -5.56 -11.75 9.04
N LYS A 20 -5.28 -11.14 7.91
CA LYS A 20 -6.24 -10.37 7.12
C LYS A 20 -6.31 -10.90 5.70
N LEU A 21 -7.53 -11.02 5.21
CA LEU A 21 -7.88 -11.34 3.85
C LEU A 21 -8.15 -10.04 3.11
N GLU A 22 -7.40 -9.76 2.05
CA GLU A 22 -7.41 -8.49 1.34
C GLU A 22 -7.54 -8.67 -0.16
N ILE A 23 -8.26 -7.76 -0.81
CA ILE A 23 -8.20 -7.58 -2.26
C ILE A 23 -7.16 -6.52 -2.60
N TRP A 24 -6.33 -6.81 -3.60
CA TRP A 24 -5.34 -5.94 -4.20
C TRP A 24 -5.49 -5.97 -5.73
N GLY A 25 -6.28 -5.05 -6.29
CA GLY A 25 -6.73 -5.12 -7.67
C GLY A 25 -7.71 -6.28 -7.87
N ASP A 26 -7.30 -7.28 -8.64
CA ASP A 26 -8.03 -8.53 -8.87
C ASP A 26 -7.49 -9.72 -8.06
N LYS A 27 -6.48 -9.51 -7.19
CA LYS A 27 -5.83 -10.56 -6.40
C LYS A 27 -6.28 -10.56 -4.96
N ILE A 28 -6.53 -11.74 -4.42
CA ILE A 28 -6.91 -11.95 -3.02
C ILE A 28 -5.70 -12.52 -2.27
N LEU A 29 -5.23 -11.78 -1.28
CA LEU A 29 -4.05 -12.12 -0.50
C LEU A 29 -4.38 -12.30 0.97
N VAL A 30 -3.77 -13.30 1.61
CA VAL A 30 -3.78 -13.46 3.06
C VAL A 30 -2.42 -13.03 3.60
N ARG A 31 -2.44 -12.09 4.55
CA ARG A 31 -1.22 -11.57 5.19
C ARG A 31 -1.35 -11.55 6.71
N PRO A 32 -0.26 -11.85 7.45
CA PRO A 32 -0.29 -11.80 8.90
C PRO A 32 -0.43 -10.37 9.42
N ASP A 33 -1.33 -10.20 10.38
CA ASP A 33 -1.49 -8.99 11.17
C ASP A 33 -1.71 -9.35 12.64
N PRO A 34 -0.65 -9.31 13.49
CA PRO A 34 -0.72 -9.76 14.87
C PRO A 34 -1.66 -8.95 15.79
N GLN A 35 -2.14 -7.80 15.31
CA GLN A 35 -3.11 -6.98 16.05
C GLN A 35 -4.52 -7.57 16.00
N ILE A 36 -4.76 -8.49 15.06
CA ILE A 36 -6.05 -9.18 14.91
C ILE A 36 -6.10 -10.35 15.88
N VAL A 37 -6.58 -10.10 17.09
CA VAL A 37 -6.65 -11.11 18.18
C VAL A 37 -7.99 -11.84 18.24
N TRP A 38 -8.97 -11.41 17.48
CA TRP A 38 -10.28 -12.05 17.40
C TRP A 38 -10.30 -13.16 16.35
N ARG A 39 -11.31 -14.01 16.44
CA ARG A 39 -11.53 -15.12 15.52
C ARG A 39 -12.85 -14.93 14.77
N SER A 40 -12.83 -15.12 13.48
CA SER A 40 -14.00 -15.29 12.63
C SER A 40 -13.98 -16.71 12.01
N ASP A 41 -15.07 -17.06 11.35
CA ASP A 41 -15.16 -18.34 10.65
C ASP A 41 -14.41 -18.28 9.31
N LYS A 42 -13.16 -18.77 9.30
CA LYS A 42 -12.34 -18.89 8.08
C LYS A 42 -12.82 -19.96 7.10
N SER A 43 -13.86 -20.72 7.42
CA SER A 43 -14.49 -21.66 6.48
C SER A 43 -15.29 -20.98 5.38
N ARG A 44 -15.51 -19.66 5.52
CA ARG A 44 -16.20 -18.85 4.51
C ARG A 44 -15.51 -18.96 3.14
N GLU A 45 -16.34 -18.94 2.10
CA GLU A 45 -15.88 -19.09 0.71
C GLU A 45 -14.83 -18.03 0.28
N GLU A 46 -14.85 -16.85 0.90
CA GLU A 46 -13.90 -15.79 0.61
C GLU A 46 -12.45 -16.20 0.94
N TRP A 47 -12.23 -16.88 2.06
CA TRP A 47 -10.89 -17.34 2.46
C TRP A 47 -10.36 -18.42 1.53
N LYS A 48 -11.25 -19.27 0.99
CA LYS A 48 -10.90 -20.33 0.03
C LYS A 48 -10.52 -19.79 -1.35
N LYS A 49 -10.87 -18.52 -1.64
CA LYS A 49 -10.54 -17.85 -2.91
C LYS A 49 -9.22 -17.10 -2.89
N ALA A 50 -8.43 -17.21 -1.81
CA ALA A 50 -7.13 -16.58 -1.75
C ALA A 50 -6.23 -17.04 -2.89
N ASP A 51 -5.62 -16.08 -3.59
CA ASP A 51 -4.61 -16.36 -4.63
C ASP A 51 -3.27 -16.72 -4.01
N ALA A 52 -2.94 -16.13 -2.86
CA ALA A 52 -1.72 -16.45 -2.13
C ALA A 52 -1.84 -16.13 -0.63
N VAL A 53 -1.04 -16.83 0.16
CA VAL A 53 -0.88 -16.66 1.60
C VAL A 53 0.59 -16.40 1.92
N TYR A 54 0.87 -15.40 2.75
CA TYR A 54 2.21 -15.15 3.25
C TYR A 54 2.45 -15.87 4.57
N HIS A 55 3.42 -16.76 4.58
CA HIS A 55 3.86 -17.48 5.77
C HIS A 55 5.09 -16.82 6.38
N ARG A 56 4.98 -16.46 7.66
CA ARG A 56 6.07 -15.86 8.41
C ARG A 56 7.10 -16.90 8.85
N SER A 57 8.37 -16.66 8.60
CA SER A 57 9.45 -17.48 9.12
C SER A 57 9.71 -17.16 10.61
N LYS A 58 10.18 -18.15 11.36
CA LYS A 58 10.63 -17.99 12.75
C LYS A 58 11.92 -17.17 12.88
N THR A 59 12.71 -17.10 11.81
CA THR A 59 14.02 -16.43 11.76
C THR A 59 13.97 -15.04 11.13
N GLY A 60 12.77 -14.53 10.82
CA GLY A 60 12.54 -13.26 10.13
C GLY A 60 12.26 -13.46 8.63
N GLY A 61 11.52 -12.51 8.03
CA GLY A 61 11.02 -12.65 6.67
C GLY A 61 9.95 -13.73 6.54
N GLY A 62 9.86 -14.38 5.40
CA GLY A 62 8.91 -15.44 5.09
C GLY A 62 8.79 -15.70 3.60
N SER A 63 7.75 -16.45 3.21
CA SER A 63 7.49 -16.82 1.83
C SER A 63 6.01 -16.75 1.49
N TRP A 64 5.72 -16.55 0.21
CA TRP A 64 4.39 -16.65 -0.34
C TRP A 64 4.11 -18.07 -0.81
N GLU A 65 3.02 -18.63 -0.37
CA GLU A 65 2.40 -19.81 -0.95
C GLU A 65 1.33 -19.34 -1.93
N CYS A 66 1.50 -19.68 -3.22
CA CYS A 66 0.60 -19.23 -4.28
C CYS A 66 -0.31 -20.38 -4.70
N PHE A 67 -1.62 -20.17 -4.67
CA PHE A 67 -2.65 -21.12 -5.13
C PHE A 67 -3.07 -20.82 -6.56
N SER A 68 -2.81 -19.61 -7.04
CA SER A 68 -2.96 -19.21 -8.43
C SER A 68 -1.70 -18.52 -8.93
N LYS A 69 -1.59 -18.34 -10.26
CA LYS A 69 -0.47 -17.61 -10.84
C LYS A 69 -0.58 -16.13 -10.50
N LEU A 70 0.30 -15.66 -9.61
CA LEU A 70 0.47 -14.23 -9.37
C LEU A 70 1.40 -13.62 -10.43
N PRO A 71 1.12 -12.41 -10.91
CA PRO A 71 2.08 -11.64 -11.68
C PRO A 71 3.27 -11.22 -10.78
N GLU A 72 4.43 -10.98 -11.37
CA GLU A 72 5.58 -10.45 -10.62
C GLU A 72 5.29 -9.09 -10.00
N SER A 73 4.50 -8.27 -10.70
CA SER A 73 3.98 -6.99 -10.21
C SER A 73 2.67 -6.65 -10.90
N TRP A 74 1.84 -5.85 -10.25
CA TRP A 74 0.62 -5.26 -10.84
C TRP A 74 0.36 -3.89 -10.24
N THR A 75 -0.65 -3.20 -10.70
CA THR A 75 -0.95 -1.84 -10.25
C THR A 75 -2.26 -1.77 -9.51
N VAL A 76 -2.31 -0.87 -8.52
CA VAL A 76 -3.53 -0.46 -7.82
C VAL A 76 -3.68 1.05 -7.88
N ASN A 77 -4.91 1.52 -7.88
CA ASN A 77 -5.21 2.95 -7.99
C ASN A 77 -5.87 3.45 -6.69
N TYR A 78 -5.46 4.64 -6.29
CA TYR A 78 -6.15 5.44 -5.28
C TYR A 78 -6.49 6.79 -5.87
N LYS A 79 -7.77 7.04 -6.16
CA LYS A 79 -8.22 8.23 -6.89
C LYS A 79 -7.45 8.38 -8.21
N ASP A 80 -6.67 9.45 -8.35
CA ASP A 80 -5.83 9.77 -9.51
C ASP A 80 -4.37 9.31 -9.37
N LEU A 81 -4.05 8.60 -8.30
CA LEU A 81 -2.73 8.02 -8.05
C LEU A 81 -2.70 6.54 -8.46
N ARG A 82 -1.59 6.12 -9.04
CA ARG A 82 -1.36 4.73 -9.47
C ARG A 82 -0.07 4.20 -8.89
N PHE A 83 -0.12 3.03 -8.29
CA PHE A 83 1.03 2.41 -7.62
C PHE A 83 1.27 1.01 -8.14
N GLY A 84 2.51 0.72 -8.48
CA GLY A 84 2.99 -0.64 -8.69
C GLY A 84 3.16 -1.35 -7.34
N ILE A 85 2.66 -2.57 -7.25
CA ILE A 85 2.82 -3.45 -6.08
C ILE A 85 3.33 -4.81 -6.52
N LYS A 86 3.99 -5.52 -5.61
CA LYS A 86 4.49 -6.88 -5.85
C LYS A 86 4.66 -7.66 -4.55
N PRO A 87 4.50 -8.98 -4.58
CA PRO A 87 4.88 -9.83 -3.47
C PRO A 87 6.38 -9.70 -3.20
N MET A 88 6.76 -9.56 -1.94
CA MET A 88 8.15 -9.45 -1.50
C MET A 88 8.50 -10.60 -0.56
N GLY A 89 9.77 -10.81 -0.26
CA GLY A 89 10.22 -11.71 0.80
C GLY A 89 9.78 -11.29 2.21
N PHE A 90 8.96 -10.25 2.30
CA PHE A 90 8.29 -9.77 3.51
C PHE A 90 6.79 -9.76 3.28
N LYS A 91 6.00 -9.64 4.38
CA LYS A 91 4.54 -9.58 4.32
C LYS A 91 3.96 -8.37 3.54
N HIS A 92 4.80 -7.38 3.25
CA HIS A 92 4.39 -6.15 2.58
C HIS A 92 4.38 -6.29 1.07
N THR A 93 3.45 -5.62 0.43
CA THR A 93 3.24 -5.62 -1.03
C THR A 93 3.78 -4.37 -1.71
N GLY A 94 4.43 -3.49 -0.95
CA GLY A 94 4.98 -2.23 -1.43
C GLY A 94 4.12 -1.01 -1.11
N LEU A 95 2.96 -1.16 -0.49
CA LEU A 95 2.07 -0.06 -0.17
C LEU A 95 1.40 -0.25 1.20
N PHE A 96 1.09 0.85 1.85
CA PHE A 96 0.32 0.93 3.10
C PHE A 96 -0.99 1.67 2.82
N PRO A 97 -2.09 0.96 2.51
CA PRO A 97 -3.34 1.57 2.08
C PRO A 97 -3.98 2.49 3.12
N GLU A 98 -3.75 2.23 4.40
CA GLU A 98 -4.23 3.06 5.51
C GLU A 98 -3.64 4.48 5.49
N GLN A 99 -2.47 4.68 4.85
CA GLN A 99 -1.84 5.99 4.71
C GLN A 99 -2.58 6.92 3.74
N ALA A 100 -3.52 6.42 2.97
CA ALA A 100 -4.33 7.21 2.06
C ALA A 100 -5.09 8.35 2.76
N VAL A 101 -5.45 8.17 4.02
CA VAL A 101 -6.02 9.22 4.88
C VAL A 101 -5.09 10.41 4.99
N ASN A 102 -3.80 10.14 5.26
CA ASN A 102 -2.77 11.17 5.38
C ASN A 102 -2.50 11.83 4.02
N TRP A 103 -2.51 11.01 2.93
CA TRP A 103 -2.34 11.56 1.57
C TRP A 103 -3.44 12.55 1.24
N ASP A 104 -4.68 12.25 1.54
CA ASP A 104 -5.82 13.14 1.33
C ASP A 104 -5.72 14.41 2.17
N TRP A 105 -5.29 14.27 3.42
CA TRP A 105 -5.16 15.40 4.32
C TRP A 105 -4.12 16.41 3.84
N PHE A 106 -2.86 15.97 3.65
CA PHE A 106 -1.81 16.90 3.27
C PHE A 106 -1.94 17.37 1.81
N SER A 107 -2.51 16.54 0.90
CA SER A 107 -2.75 16.97 -0.48
C SER A 107 -3.73 18.13 -0.56
N ARG A 108 -4.75 18.17 0.30
CA ARG A 108 -5.66 19.33 0.39
C ARG A 108 -4.93 20.57 0.84
N LEU A 109 -4.06 20.47 1.85
CA LEU A 109 -3.27 21.60 2.34
C LEU A 109 -2.31 22.12 1.26
N ILE A 110 -1.57 21.20 0.60
CA ILE A 110 -0.65 21.56 -0.48
C ILE A 110 -1.41 22.28 -1.61
N LYS A 111 -2.53 21.72 -2.07
CA LYS A 111 -3.33 22.32 -3.15
C LYS A 111 -3.82 23.71 -2.80
N ALA A 112 -4.30 23.93 -1.58
CA ALA A 112 -4.77 25.25 -1.14
C ALA A 112 -3.66 26.30 -1.19
N GLU A 113 -2.46 25.94 -0.73
CA GLU A 113 -1.31 26.85 -0.72
C GLU A 113 -0.74 27.10 -2.12
N THR A 114 -0.65 26.06 -2.94
CA THR A 114 -0.14 26.22 -4.32
C THR A 114 -1.10 27.02 -5.20
N GLN A 115 -2.40 26.91 -4.99
CA GLN A 115 -3.41 27.74 -5.68
C GLN A 115 -3.31 29.22 -5.29
N SER A 116 -2.80 29.54 -4.10
CA SER A 116 -2.51 30.92 -3.68
C SER A 116 -1.17 31.45 -4.23
N GLY A 117 -0.48 30.66 -5.06
CA GLY A 117 0.81 31.02 -5.67
C GLY A 117 2.03 30.70 -4.80
N ARG A 118 1.86 29.99 -3.67
CA ARG A 118 2.98 29.59 -2.81
C ARG A 118 3.65 28.33 -3.33
N GLU A 119 4.97 28.33 -3.36
CA GLU A 119 5.79 27.15 -3.60
C GLU A 119 5.89 26.30 -2.32
N ILE A 120 5.51 25.03 -2.39
CA ILE A 120 5.55 24.10 -1.26
C ILE A 120 6.66 23.08 -1.48
N ASN A 121 7.59 23.03 -0.51
CA ASN A 121 8.65 22.04 -0.46
C ASN A 121 8.37 21.02 0.64
N VAL A 122 8.39 19.73 0.30
CA VAL A 122 8.11 18.62 1.20
C VAL A 122 9.36 17.74 1.33
N LEU A 123 9.77 17.48 2.56
CA LEU A 123 10.77 16.46 2.87
C LEU A 123 10.06 15.20 3.39
N ASN A 124 10.14 14.10 2.64
CA ASN A 124 9.60 12.80 3.04
C ASN A 124 10.74 11.87 3.45
N LEU A 125 10.83 11.57 4.75
CA LEU A 125 11.84 10.69 5.34
C LEU A 125 11.29 9.28 5.55
N PHE A 126 12.15 8.25 5.46
CA PHE A 126 11.76 6.84 5.52
C PHE A 126 10.67 6.54 4.48
N ALA A 127 10.89 7.09 3.29
CA ALA A 127 9.82 7.35 2.32
C ALA A 127 9.34 6.09 1.57
N TYR A 128 10.00 4.94 1.79
CA TYR A 128 9.62 3.62 1.28
C TYR A 128 9.44 3.65 -0.24
N THR A 129 8.34 3.08 -0.76
CA THR A 129 8.02 3.04 -2.19
C THR A 129 7.35 4.31 -2.73
N GLY A 130 7.31 5.37 -1.92
CA GLY A 130 6.94 6.70 -2.36
C GLY A 130 5.45 7.03 -2.35
N GLY A 131 4.59 6.30 -1.65
CA GLY A 131 3.15 6.60 -1.61
C GLY A 131 2.86 8.07 -1.24
N ALA A 132 3.43 8.54 -0.12
CA ALA A 132 3.27 9.94 0.30
C ALA A 132 4.01 10.93 -0.63
N THR A 133 5.17 10.53 -1.19
CA THR A 133 5.92 11.32 -2.16
C THR A 133 5.09 11.63 -3.40
N VAL A 134 4.50 10.59 -3.99
CA VAL A 134 3.68 10.69 -5.20
C VAL A 134 2.43 11.55 -4.93
N ALA A 135 1.77 11.32 -3.80
CA ALA A 135 0.59 12.09 -3.42
C ALA A 135 0.90 13.60 -3.23
N ALA A 136 2.03 13.91 -2.56
CA ALA A 136 2.44 15.30 -2.37
C ALA A 136 2.86 15.98 -3.69
N ALA A 137 3.61 15.28 -4.54
CA ALA A 137 4.01 15.79 -5.84
C ALA A 137 2.79 16.03 -6.75
N LYS A 138 1.84 15.10 -6.79
CA LYS A 138 0.58 15.25 -7.54
C LYS A 138 -0.26 16.43 -7.04
N ALA A 139 -0.15 16.76 -5.76
CA ALA A 139 -0.81 17.94 -5.18
C ALA A 139 -0.12 19.28 -5.52
N GLY A 140 1.06 19.24 -6.15
CA GLY A 140 1.80 20.42 -6.61
C GLY A 140 3.03 20.79 -5.77
N ALA A 141 3.45 19.93 -4.83
CA ALA A 141 4.66 20.17 -4.05
C ALA A 141 5.94 19.74 -4.80
N ARG A 142 7.05 20.40 -4.50
CA ARG A 142 8.39 19.87 -4.76
C ARG A 142 8.77 18.92 -3.63
N VAL A 143 9.09 17.67 -3.94
CA VAL A 143 9.29 16.65 -2.91
C VAL A 143 10.74 16.15 -2.94
N CYS A 144 11.39 16.18 -1.78
CA CYS A 144 12.62 15.45 -1.53
C CYS A 144 12.27 14.10 -0.88
N HIS A 145 12.52 13.01 -1.60
CA HIS A 145 12.28 11.64 -1.15
C HIS A 145 13.56 11.04 -0.59
N VAL A 146 13.54 10.60 0.65
CA VAL A 146 14.71 10.02 1.33
C VAL A 146 14.38 8.64 1.90
N ASP A 147 15.10 7.63 1.43
CA ASP A 147 15.07 6.27 1.97
C ASP A 147 16.48 5.66 1.91
N ALA A 148 16.84 4.86 2.91
CA ALA A 148 18.16 4.21 2.98
C ALA A 148 18.29 3.05 1.97
N ALA A 149 17.17 2.42 1.59
CA ALA A 149 17.15 1.27 0.70
C ALA A 149 17.08 1.71 -0.77
N LYS A 150 18.18 1.54 -1.51
CA LYS A 150 18.23 1.89 -2.95
C LYS A 150 17.09 1.30 -3.77
N GLY A 151 16.68 0.06 -3.47
CA GLY A 151 15.56 -0.60 -4.15
C GLY A 151 14.22 0.09 -3.91
N MET A 152 14.01 0.66 -2.71
CA MET A 152 12.79 1.42 -2.40
C MET A 152 12.77 2.76 -3.15
N VAL A 153 13.92 3.44 -3.23
CA VAL A 153 14.05 4.67 -4.01
C VAL A 153 13.80 4.43 -5.51
N ALA A 154 14.31 3.33 -6.05
CA ALA A 154 14.03 2.95 -7.44
C ALA A 154 12.53 2.72 -7.67
N TRP A 155 11.90 1.96 -6.79
CA TRP A 155 10.46 1.70 -6.85
C TRP A 155 9.60 2.97 -6.69
N ALA A 156 10.05 3.91 -5.84
CA ALA A 156 9.38 5.21 -5.71
C ALA A 156 9.43 6.02 -7.02
N LYS A 157 10.53 5.95 -7.77
CA LYS A 157 10.64 6.56 -9.12
C LYS A 157 9.67 5.92 -10.12
N GLU A 158 9.55 4.59 -10.08
CA GLU A 158 8.57 3.86 -10.90
C GLU A 158 7.14 4.30 -10.57
N ASN A 159 6.80 4.39 -9.28
CA ASN A 159 5.49 4.86 -8.82
C ASN A 159 5.20 6.32 -9.21
N ALA A 160 6.22 7.18 -9.17
CA ALA A 160 6.08 8.56 -9.64
C ALA A 160 5.85 8.64 -11.15
N ALA A 161 6.42 7.73 -11.93
CA ALA A 161 6.21 7.67 -13.37
C ALA A 161 4.84 7.09 -13.76
N LEU A 162 4.20 6.31 -12.88
CA LEU A 162 2.86 5.74 -13.08
C LEU A 162 1.74 6.74 -12.79
N SER A 163 1.99 7.75 -11.96
CA SER A 163 1.00 8.71 -11.44
C SER A 163 1.13 10.08 -12.05
#